data_a77205f99ec21ebbfe217f6c12544e44
#
_entry.id   a77205f99ec21ebbfe217f6c12544e44
#
_cell.length_a   1.000
_cell.length_b   1.000
_cell.length_c   1.000
_cell.angle_alpha   90.00
_cell.angle_beta   90.00
_cell.angle_gamma   90.00
#
_symmetry.space_group_name_H-M   'P 1'
#
loop_
_entity.id
_entity.type
_entity.pdbx_description
1 polymer ?
#
loop_
_entity_poly.entity_id
_entity_poly.type
_entity_poly.pdbx_seq_one_letter_code
_entity_poly.pdbx_strand_id
1 'polypeptide(L)'
;MSWFKTIVGFLIVSASLGGCGFKPMYGHRTGDAVLSQMAAVHVSPMRGLLGVEMYNQLRDNLTPAGKFIAPRYQLDLEFRANRGALITAKDSQVRRFNLVIDATYSLFDIASGRLLTSGAASTITNYNVVESSNFGTSAAEEAAHRRGVRQIGEQVIWAL
;
A
#
# COMPACT_ATOMS: atom_id res chain seq x y z
N MET A 1 36.81 23.05 -41.76
CA MET A 1 37.02 21.67 -41.24
C MET A 1 36.72 21.50 -39.75
N SER A 2 36.45 22.56 -39.01
CA SER A 2 36.08 22.48 -37.57
C SER A 2 34.58 22.20 -37.34
N TRP A 3 33.71 22.59 -38.25
CA TRP A 3 32.25 22.42 -38.11
C TRP A 3 31.80 20.96 -38.18
N PHE A 4 32.52 20.17 -38.95
CA PHE A 4 32.23 18.71 -39.04
C PHE A 4 32.53 17.97 -37.71
N LYS A 5 33.56 18.40 -36.98
CA LYS A 5 33.94 17.85 -35.68
C LYS A 5 32.92 18.19 -34.59
N THR A 6 32.32 19.37 -34.63
CA THR A 6 31.25 19.76 -33.70
C THR A 6 29.95 19.00 -33.93
N ILE A 7 29.56 18.73 -35.17
CA ILE A 7 28.36 17.94 -35.52
C ILE A 7 28.52 16.50 -35.09
N VAL A 8 29.71 15.88 -35.31
CA VAL A 8 30.01 14.52 -34.89
C VAL A 8 30.02 14.40 -33.36
N GLY A 9 30.57 15.40 -32.64
CA GLY A 9 30.55 15.43 -31.18
C GLY A 9 29.14 15.52 -30.61
N PHE A 10 28.26 16.32 -31.21
CA PHE A 10 26.88 16.47 -30.80
C PHE A 10 26.07 15.20 -31.04
N LEU A 11 26.35 14.46 -32.14
CA LEU A 11 25.67 13.19 -32.48
C LEU A 11 26.06 12.09 -31.50
N ILE A 12 27.32 12.03 -31.03
CA ILE A 12 27.79 11.02 -30.07
C ILE A 12 27.19 11.28 -28.69
N VAL A 13 27.06 12.54 -28.25
CA VAL A 13 26.42 12.91 -26.97
C VAL A 13 24.93 12.59 -26.98
N SER A 14 24.24 12.80 -28.12
CA SER A 14 22.81 12.45 -28.24
C SER A 14 22.57 10.94 -28.23
N ALA A 15 23.49 10.13 -28.73
CA ALA A 15 23.39 8.68 -28.73
C ALA A 15 23.61 8.07 -27.33
N SER A 16 24.36 8.73 -26.45
CA SER A 16 24.60 8.27 -25.07
C SER A 16 23.45 8.58 -24.10
N LEU A 17 22.53 9.50 -24.42
CA LEU A 17 21.35 9.79 -23.61
C LEU A 17 20.19 8.80 -23.82
N GLY A 18 20.18 8.01 -24.89
CA GLY A 18 19.17 6.98 -25.15
C GLY A 18 19.34 5.67 -24.38
N GLY A 19 20.45 5.52 -23.62
CA GLY A 19 20.82 4.28 -22.93
C GLY A 19 20.30 4.13 -21.49
N CYS A 20 19.48 5.05 -20.98
CA CYS A 20 18.77 4.83 -19.71
C CYS A 20 17.70 3.77 -19.95
N GLY A 21 18.05 2.52 -19.68
CA GLY A 21 17.15 1.34 -19.74
C GLY A 21 16.01 1.38 -18.73
N PHE A 22 15.34 2.53 -18.61
CA PHE A 22 14.17 2.70 -17.77
C PHE A 22 12.99 1.98 -18.45
N LYS A 23 12.76 0.73 -18.06
CA LYS A 23 11.53 0.02 -18.42
C LYS A 23 10.45 0.46 -17.43
N PRO A 24 9.42 1.19 -17.87
CA PRO A 24 8.31 1.51 -16.98
C PRO A 24 7.68 0.20 -16.51
N MET A 25 7.54 0.04 -15.19
CA MET A 25 6.96 -1.16 -14.56
C MET A 25 5.52 -1.43 -15.05
N TYR A 26 4.86 -0.41 -15.58
CA TYR A 26 3.52 -0.46 -16.18
C TYR A 26 3.54 -0.35 -17.72
N GLY A 27 4.64 -0.70 -18.37
CA GLY A 27 4.71 -0.74 -19.85
C GLY A 27 3.87 -1.89 -20.41
N HIS A 28 3.11 -1.62 -21.46
CA HIS A 28 2.00 -2.40 -22.05
C HIS A 28 2.14 -3.92 -22.22
N ARG A 29 3.29 -4.55 -22.03
CA ARG A 29 3.45 -6.00 -22.17
C ARG A 29 3.76 -6.75 -20.87
N THR A 30 4.48 -6.14 -19.95
CA THR A 30 4.82 -6.78 -18.67
C THR A 30 3.80 -6.35 -17.59
N GLY A 31 3.28 -5.12 -17.69
CA GLY A 31 2.26 -4.60 -16.80
C GLY A 31 0.92 -5.35 -16.89
N ASP A 32 0.48 -5.72 -18.10
CA ASP A 32 -0.80 -6.43 -18.29
C ASP A 32 -0.79 -7.83 -17.65
N ALA A 33 0.34 -8.54 -17.69
CA ALA A 33 0.48 -9.84 -17.05
C ALA A 33 0.45 -9.74 -15.53
N VAL A 34 1.15 -8.77 -14.94
CA VAL A 34 1.15 -8.52 -13.49
C VAL A 34 -0.23 -8.06 -13.02
N LEU A 35 -0.83 -7.11 -13.71
CA LEU A 35 -2.18 -6.62 -13.40
C LEU A 35 -3.24 -7.73 -13.47
N SER A 36 -3.13 -8.65 -14.44
CA SER A 36 -4.05 -9.78 -14.55
C SER A 36 -3.86 -10.80 -13.41
N GLN A 37 -2.64 -11.02 -12.94
CA GLN A 37 -2.37 -11.87 -11.78
C GLN A 37 -2.86 -11.22 -10.48
N MET A 38 -2.64 -9.93 -10.30
CA MET A 38 -3.17 -9.17 -9.17
C MET A 38 -4.71 -9.18 -9.14
N ALA A 39 -5.35 -9.01 -10.30
CA ALA A 39 -6.80 -9.05 -10.41
C ALA A 39 -7.41 -10.46 -10.18
N ALA A 40 -6.59 -11.51 -10.22
CA ALA A 40 -6.99 -12.88 -9.87
C ALA A 40 -6.86 -13.19 -8.36
N VAL A 41 -6.44 -12.21 -7.54
CA VAL A 41 -6.35 -12.35 -6.07
C VAL A 41 -7.71 -12.00 -5.45
N HIS A 42 -8.31 -12.97 -4.78
CA HIS A 42 -9.50 -12.77 -3.95
C HIS A 42 -9.09 -12.45 -2.52
N VAL A 43 -9.54 -11.34 -2.00
CA VAL A 43 -9.31 -10.94 -0.60
C VAL A 43 -10.41 -11.53 0.27
N SER A 44 -10.05 -12.24 1.33
CA SER A 44 -11.02 -12.78 2.29
C SER A 44 -11.71 -11.67 3.08
N PRO A 45 -13.03 -11.76 3.32
CA PRO A 45 -13.75 -10.75 4.08
C PRO A 45 -13.22 -10.63 5.51
N MET A 46 -13.06 -9.40 5.98
CA MET A 46 -12.63 -9.09 7.33
C MET A 46 -13.76 -8.50 8.16
N ARG A 47 -13.73 -8.71 9.48
CA ARG A 47 -14.79 -8.24 10.39
C ARG A 47 -14.50 -6.82 10.90
N GLY A 48 -15.59 -6.10 11.22
CA GLY A 48 -15.54 -4.76 11.79
C GLY A 48 -15.29 -3.64 10.78
N LEU A 49 -15.47 -2.39 11.21
CA LEU A 49 -15.38 -1.22 10.34
C LEU A 49 -14.01 -1.10 9.64
N LEU A 50 -12.93 -1.26 10.40
CA LEU A 50 -11.57 -1.23 9.87
C LEU A 50 -11.31 -2.42 8.92
N GLY A 51 -11.94 -3.58 9.16
CA GLY A 51 -11.85 -4.75 8.28
C GLY A 51 -12.49 -4.49 6.93
N VAL A 52 -13.64 -3.85 6.92
CA VAL A 52 -14.31 -3.43 5.67
C VAL A 52 -13.47 -2.41 4.90
N GLU A 53 -12.87 -1.46 5.60
CA GLU A 53 -12.00 -0.45 5.00
C GLU A 53 -10.73 -1.08 4.40
N MET A 54 -10.07 -2.00 5.13
CA MET A 54 -8.92 -2.76 4.65
C MET A 54 -9.28 -3.63 3.44
N TYR A 55 -10.39 -4.34 3.49
CA TYR A 55 -10.89 -5.13 2.38
C TYR A 55 -11.09 -4.28 1.11
N ASN A 56 -11.77 -3.15 1.23
CA ASN A 56 -11.98 -2.24 0.10
C ASN A 56 -10.66 -1.70 -0.45
N GLN A 57 -9.76 -1.27 0.43
CA GLN A 57 -8.43 -0.78 0.06
C GLN A 57 -7.62 -1.82 -0.72
N LEU A 58 -7.56 -3.06 -0.24
CA LEU A 58 -6.86 -4.15 -0.92
C LEU A 58 -7.50 -4.49 -2.25
N ARG A 59 -8.83 -4.63 -2.30
CA ARG A 59 -9.55 -4.93 -3.53
C ARG A 59 -9.34 -3.84 -4.60
N ASP A 60 -9.45 -2.58 -4.23
CA ASP A 60 -9.33 -1.47 -5.17
C ASP A 60 -7.90 -1.36 -5.73
N ASN A 61 -6.89 -1.68 -4.94
CA ASN A 61 -5.49 -1.71 -5.39
C ASN A 61 -5.16 -2.97 -6.22
N LEU A 62 -5.75 -4.12 -5.91
CA LEU A 62 -5.55 -5.36 -6.66
C LEU A 62 -6.31 -5.38 -7.99
N THR A 63 -7.43 -4.64 -8.08
CA THR A 63 -8.28 -4.59 -9.27
C THR A 63 -8.54 -3.15 -9.74
N PRO A 64 -7.51 -2.35 -10.03
CA PRO A 64 -7.66 -0.91 -10.33
C PRO A 64 -8.48 -0.65 -11.60
N ALA A 65 -8.54 -1.60 -12.53
CA ALA A 65 -9.30 -1.48 -13.77
C ALA A 65 -10.77 -1.97 -13.64
N GLY A 66 -11.20 -2.41 -12.45
CA GLY A 66 -12.54 -2.96 -12.23
C GLY A 66 -12.84 -4.24 -13.03
N LYS A 67 -11.83 -4.82 -13.67
CA LYS A 67 -11.98 -5.98 -14.53
C LYS A 67 -12.03 -7.25 -13.68
N PHE A 68 -13.21 -7.84 -13.54
CA PHE A 68 -13.36 -9.10 -12.84
C PHE A 68 -12.63 -10.23 -13.59
N ILE A 69 -11.73 -10.91 -12.89
CA ILE A 69 -11.06 -12.13 -13.35
C ILE A 69 -11.43 -13.23 -12.35
N ALA A 70 -11.65 -14.44 -12.85
CA ALA A 70 -11.91 -15.57 -11.96
C ALA A 70 -10.80 -15.73 -10.93
N PRO A 71 -11.11 -15.82 -9.62
CA PRO A 71 -10.09 -15.84 -8.57
C PRO A 71 -9.25 -17.12 -8.67
N ARG A 72 -7.94 -16.95 -8.69
CA ARG A 72 -6.96 -18.03 -8.65
C ARG A 72 -6.23 -18.09 -7.31
N TYR A 73 -6.09 -16.96 -6.66
CA TYR A 73 -5.39 -16.83 -5.40
C TYR A 73 -6.34 -16.30 -4.32
N GLN A 74 -6.12 -16.72 -3.09
CA GLN A 74 -6.84 -16.22 -1.92
C GLN A 74 -5.86 -15.54 -0.98
N LEU A 75 -6.14 -14.28 -0.64
CA LEU A 75 -5.38 -13.50 0.33
C LEU A 75 -6.18 -13.46 1.64
N ASP A 76 -5.64 -14.10 2.66
CA ASP A 76 -6.13 -14.02 4.03
C ASP A 76 -5.29 -12.99 4.78
N LEU A 77 -5.94 -12.09 5.50
CA LEU A 77 -5.29 -11.04 6.29
C LEU A 77 -5.98 -10.91 7.63
N GLU A 78 -5.17 -10.95 8.69
CA GLU A 78 -5.58 -10.66 10.06
C GLU A 78 -4.81 -9.43 10.55
N PHE A 79 -5.49 -8.52 11.23
CA PHE A 79 -4.83 -7.34 11.79
C PHE A 79 -5.36 -7.00 13.18
N ARG A 80 -4.54 -6.27 13.94
CA ARG A 80 -4.85 -5.74 15.27
C ARG A 80 -4.43 -4.27 15.31
N ALA A 81 -5.30 -3.44 15.90
CA ALA A 81 -5.01 -2.03 16.12
C ALA A 81 -4.96 -1.76 17.63
N ASN A 82 -3.83 -1.29 18.10
CA ASN A 82 -3.57 -0.98 19.49
C ASN A 82 -3.29 0.51 19.67
N ARG A 83 -3.96 1.13 20.64
CA ARG A 83 -3.76 2.54 20.99
C ARG A 83 -2.84 2.65 22.22
N GLY A 84 -1.78 3.43 22.11
CA GLY A 84 -0.88 3.78 23.21
C GLY A 84 -0.78 5.29 23.39
N ALA A 85 -0.74 5.76 24.64
CA ALA A 85 -0.44 7.16 24.92
C ALA A 85 1.06 7.41 24.75
N LEU A 86 1.43 8.43 23.95
CA LEU A 86 2.83 8.76 23.69
C LEU A 86 3.37 9.84 24.63
N ILE A 87 2.58 10.87 24.92
CA ILE A 87 2.96 12.00 25.77
C ILE A 87 1.73 12.51 26.55
N THR A 88 1.88 12.65 27.84
CA THR A 88 0.99 13.44 28.69
C THR A 88 1.78 14.66 29.12
N ALA A 89 1.60 15.79 28.45
CA ALA A 89 2.20 17.04 28.95
C ALA A 89 1.46 17.49 30.21
N LYS A 90 2.19 17.79 31.29
CA LYS A 90 1.62 18.16 32.57
C LYS A 90 0.71 19.40 32.55
N ASP A 91 0.85 20.26 31.54
CA ASP A 91 0.14 21.55 31.45
C ASP A 91 -0.56 21.84 30.12
N SER A 92 -0.57 20.91 29.17
CA SER A 92 -1.25 21.14 27.91
C SER A 92 -2.45 20.22 27.73
N GLN A 93 -3.58 20.80 27.34
CA GLN A 93 -4.84 20.11 27.01
C GLN A 93 -4.73 19.20 25.76
N VAL A 94 -3.55 18.98 25.23
CA VAL A 94 -3.31 18.17 24.05
C VAL A 94 -2.55 16.92 24.42
N ARG A 95 -3.18 15.78 24.20
CA ARG A 95 -2.56 14.46 24.33
C ARG A 95 -2.30 13.89 22.96
N ARG A 96 -1.12 13.30 22.77
CA ARG A 96 -0.80 12.57 21.54
C ARG A 96 -0.92 11.08 21.79
N PHE A 97 -1.63 10.40 20.92
CA PHE A 97 -1.76 8.96 20.92
C PHE A 97 -1.11 8.35 19.68
N ASN A 98 -0.46 7.21 19.88
CA ASN A 98 -0.04 6.34 18.80
C ASN A 98 -1.11 5.27 18.58
N LEU A 99 -1.36 4.99 17.31
CA LEU A 99 -2.11 3.85 16.86
C LEU A 99 -1.13 2.92 16.13
N VAL A 100 -0.85 1.77 16.73
CA VAL A 100 -0.02 0.71 16.15
C VAL A 100 -0.97 -0.28 15.48
N ILE A 101 -0.77 -0.52 14.19
CA ILE A 101 -1.53 -1.53 13.45
C ILE A 101 -0.53 -2.59 12.98
N ASP A 102 -0.73 -3.81 13.47
CA ASP A 102 0.02 -5.00 13.09
C ASP A 102 -0.90 -5.91 12.26
N ALA A 103 -0.39 -6.41 11.15
CA ALA A 103 -1.11 -7.31 10.27
C ALA A 103 -0.24 -8.51 9.90
N THR A 104 -0.86 -9.67 9.77
CA THR A 104 -0.29 -10.86 9.17
C THR A 104 -1.09 -11.25 7.95
N TYR A 105 -0.42 -11.68 6.89
CA TYR A 105 -1.08 -12.09 5.66
C TYR A 105 -0.55 -13.42 5.15
N SER A 106 -1.41 -14.13 4.42
CA SER A 106 -1.10 -15.39 3.76
C SER A 106 -1.80 -15.46 2.41
N LEU A 107 -1.04 -15.79 1.37
CA LEU A 107 -1.56 -15.98 0.02
C LEU A 107 -1.55 -17.46 -0.34
N PHE A 108 -2.70 -17.96 -0.76
CA PHE A 108 -2.90 -19.36 -1.15
C PHE A 108 -3.27 -19.47 -2.62
N ASP A 109 -2.84 -20.54 -3.27
CA ASP A 109 -3.39 -20.97 -4.55
C ASP A 109 -4.69 -21.75 -4.27
N ILE A 110 -5.81 -21.29 -4.82
CA ILE A 110 -7.14 -21.85 -4.53
C ILE A 110 -7.26 -23.29 -5.02
N ALA A 111 -6.67 -23.61 -6.18
CA ALA A 111 -6.82 -24.93 -6.78
C ALA A 111 -6.07 -26.02 -6.01
N SER A 112 -4.91 -25.71 -5.50
CA SER A 112 -4.05 -26.66 -4.77
C SER A 112 -4.12 -26.54 -3.25
N GLY A 113 -4.68 -25.44 -2.71
CA GLY A 113 -4.64 -25.09 -1.29
C GLY A 113 -3.25 -24.77 -0.76
N ARG A 114 -2.25 -24.65 -1.65
CA ARG A 114 -0.84 -24.44 -1.26
C ARG A 114 -0.61 -23.00 -0.86
N LEU A 115 0.05 -22.80 0.29
CA LEU A 115 0.58 -21.50 0.70
C LEU A 115 1.69 -21.07 -0.28
N LEU A 116 1.55 -19.91 -0.90
CA LEU A 116 2.50 -19.33 -1.83
C LEU A 116 3.46 -18.38 -1.13
N THR A 117 2.93 -17.49 -0.31
CA THR A 117 3.72 -16.56 0.50
C THR A 117 2.96 -16.18 1.76
N SER A 118 3.67 -15.77 2.79
CA SER A 118 3.11 -15.20 4.01
C SER A 118 4.09 -14.20 4.61
N GLY A 119 3.56 -13.26 5.39
CA GLY A 119 4.39 -12.27 6.03
C GLY A 119 3.63 -11.44 7.05
N ALA A 120 4.31 -10.42 7.56
CA ALA A 120 3.74 -9.45 8.49
C ALA A 120 4.04 -8.04 8.00
N ALA A 121 3.11 -7.14 8.29
CA ALA A 121 3.24 -5.70 8.06
C ALA A 121 2.88 -4.96 9.35
N SER A 122 3.57 -3.86 9.63
CA SER A 122 3.28 -3.04 10.81
C SER A 122 3.42 -1.57 10.46
N THR A 123 2.57 -0.74 11.07
CA THR A 123 2.65 0.71 10.95
C THR A 123 2.27 1.41 12.23
N ILE A 124 2.80 2.61 12.40
CA ILE A 124 2.46 3.49 13.51
C ILE A 124 1.94 4.80 12.94
N THR A 125 0.70 5.11 13.26
CA THR A 125 0.10 6.42 12.99
C THR A 125 -0.16 7.14 14.30
N ASN A 126 -0.26 8.46 14.27
CA ASN A 126 -0.53 9.22 15.47
C ASN A 126 -1.62 10.28 15.24
N TYR A 127 -2.28 10.66 16.32
CA TYR A 127 -3.27 11.72 16.33
C TYR A 127 -3.23 12.47 17.66
N ASN A 128 -3.69 13.71 17.63
CA ASN A 128 -3.78 14.55 18.82
C ASN A 128 -5.23 14.53 19.32
N VAL A 129 -5.37 14.43 20.64
CA VAL A 129 -6.65 14.57 21.35
C VAL A 129 -6.72 15.95 21.98
N VAL A 130 -7.79 16.68 21.69
CA VAL A 130 -8.09 17.97 22.29
C VAL A 130 -9.24 17.77 23.26
N GLU A 131 -9.00 17.94 24.56
CA GLU A 131 -10.03 17.68 25.60
C GLU A 131 -11.28 18.54 25.44
N SER A 132 -11.17 19.71 24.83
CA SER A 132 -12.30 20.62 24.58
C SER A 132 -13.14 20.24 23.36
N SER A 133 -12.78 19.21 22.58
CA SER A 133 -13.46 18.85 21.33
C SER A 133 -13.52 17.33 21.11
N ASN A 134 -14.61 16.71 21.55
CA ASN A 134 -14.86 15.29 21.31
C ASN A 134 -14.98 14.98 19.81
N PHE A 135 -15.64 15.84 19.04
CA PHE A 135 -15.77 15.65 17.59
C PHE A 135 -14.42 15.73 16.88
N GLY A 136 -13.59 16.72 17.21
CA GLY A 136 -12.24 16.84 16.65
C GLY A 136 -11.37 15.63 16.97
N THR A 137 -11.48 15.09 18.17
CA THR A 137 -10.78 13.89 18.60
C THR A 137 -11.22 12.66 17.79
N SER A 138 -12.52 12.41 17.66
CA SER A 138 -13.03 11.28 16.90
C SER A 138 -12.64 11.35 15.42
N ALA A 139 -12.73 12.53 14.81
CA ALA A 139 -12.31 12.74 13.42
C ALA A 139 -10.80 12.49 13.23
N ALA A 140 -9.98 12.94 14.19
CA ALA A 140 -8.52 12.72 14.15
C ALA A 140 -8.15 11.25 14.31
N GLU A 141 -8.83 10.53 15.20
CA GLU A 141 -8.67 9.08 15.40
C GLU A 141 -9.05 8.30 14.13
N GLU A 142 -10.22 8.58 13.57
CA GLU A 142 -10.67 7.94 12.32
C GLU A 142 -9.71 8.21 11.16
N ALA A 143 -9.20 9.44 11.03
CA ALA A 143 -8.20 9.77 10.03
C ALA A 143 -6.88 9.01 10.25
N ALA A 144 -6.47 8.77 11.51
CA ALA A 144 -5.29 7.95 11.82
C ALA A 144 -5.50 6.48 11.46
N HIS A 145 -6.69 5.92 11.74
CA HIS A 145 -7.06 4.57 11.32
C HIS A 145 -6.99 4.41 9.79
N ARG A 146 -7.62 5.31 9.04
CA ARG A 146 -7.59 5.28 7.57
C ARG A 146 -6.18 5.37 7.00
N ARG A 147 -5.31 6.22 7.57
CA ARG A 147 -3.89 6.28 7.15
C ARG A 147 -3.17 4.96 7.42
N GLY A 148 -3.36 4.37 8.59
CA GLY A 148 -2.74 3.10 8.95
C GLY A 148 -3.19 1.94 8.06
N VAL A 149 -4.50 1.82 7.80
CA VAL A 149 -5.06 0.84 6.87
C VAL A 149 -4.44 0.97 5.48
N ARG A 150 -4.32 2.21 4.97
CA ARG A 150 -3.70 2.46 3.66
C ARG A 150 -2.24 2.01 3.63
N GLN A 151 -1.46 2.35 4.64
CA GLN A 151 -0.05 1.97 4.71
C GLN A 151 0.15 0.45 4.79
N ILE A 152 -0.67 -0.24 5.61
CA ILE A 152 -0.64 -1.70 5.68
C ILE A 152 -1.02 -2.32 4.34
N GLY A 153 -2.11 -1.84 3.71
CA GLY A 153 -2.53 -2.33 2.40
C GLY A 153 -1.45 -2.20 1.33
N GLU A 154 -0.77 -1.05 1.28
CA GLU A 154 0.36 -0.83 0.37
C GLU A 154 1.52 -1.79 0.66
N GLN A 155 1.92 -1.98 1.93
CA GLN A 155 2.99 -2.92 2.30
C GLN A 155 2.67 -4.35 1.89
N VAL A 156 1.42 -4.80 2.11
CA VAL A 156 0.97 -6.15 1.72
C VAL A 156 1.03 -6.31 0.21
N ILE A 157 0.53 -5.34 -0.57
CA ILE A 157 0.53 -5.41 -2.04
C ILE A 157 1.95 -5.47 -2.61
N TRP A 158 2.89 -4.70 -2.04
CA TRP A 158 4.29 -4.74 -2.46
C TRP A 158 5.00 -6.06 -2.13
N ALA A 159 4.47 -6.82 -1.19
CA ALA A 159 5.04 -8.09 -0.75
C ALA A 159 4.46 -9.32 -1.49
N LEU A 160 3.37 -9.13 -2.26
CA LEU A 160 2.73 -10.17 -3.09
C LEU A 160 3.39 -10.31 -4.45
#